data_f6eb3dab5f4e47e3f8f53130b34e291d
#
_entry.id   f6eb3dab5f4e47e3f8f53130b34e291d
#
_cell.length_a   1.000
_cell.length_b   1.000
_cell.length_c   1.000
_cell.angle_alpha   90.00
_cell.angle_beta   90.00
_cell.angle_gamma   90.00
#
_symmetry.space_group_name_H-M   'P 1'
#
loop_
_entity.id
_entity.type
_entity.pdbx_description
1 polymer ?
#
loop_
_entity_poly.entity_id
_entity_poly.type
_entity_poly.pdbx_seq_one_letter_code
_entity_poly.pdbx_strand_id
1 'polypeptide(L)'
;MWSVELEPEVVEWIDSRTNKEFAAVLPHIERLGDRGSQMRMPASRSLGGGLLELRFDLQRVAWRITYYFAADRRIVLLTVFRKQRQNERAEVQRARRAMERCIAEGHTAEEDDR
;
A
#
# COMPACT_ATOMS: atom_id res chain seq x y z
N MET A 1 -0.73 -0.34 -17.77
CA MET A 1 -1.36 -0.66 -16.48
C MET A 1 -0.42 -1.48 -15.61
N TRP A 2 -0.45 -1.23 -14.31
CA TRP A 2 0.38 -1.94 -13.35
C TRP A 2 -0.43 -3.02 -12.66
N SER A 3 0.20 -4.15 -12.33
CA SER A 3 -0.42 -5.19 -11.54
C SER A 3 -0.27 -4.86 -10.06
N VAL A 4 -1.36 -4.83 -9.31
CA VAL A 4 -1.34 -4.50 -7.89
C VAL A 4 -1.44 -5.78 -7.07
N GLU A 5 -0.46 -6.01 -6.22
CA GLU A 5 -0.40 -7.16 -5.34
C GLU A 5 -0.52 -6.70 -3.89
N LEU A 6 -1.19 -7.49 -3.07
CA LEU A 6 -1.47 -7.14 -1.69
C LEU A 6 -0.78 -8.12 -0.75
N GLU A 7 0.04 -7.58 0.17
CA GLU A 7 0.59 -8.40 1.24
C GLU A 7 -0.51 -8.74 2.25
N PRO A 8 -0.34 -9.81 3.04
CA PRO A 8 -1.40 -10.29 3.94
C PRO A 8 -2.00 -9.23 4.86
N GLU A 9 -1.20 -8.33 5.39
CA GLU A 9 -1.71 -7.27 6.25
C GLU A 9 -2.76 -6.41 5.53
N VAL A 10 -2.50 -6.08 4.26
CA VAL A 10 -3.40 -5.25 3.47
C VAL A 10 -4.67 -6.02 3.14
N VAL A 11 -4.54 -7.30 2.79
CA VAL A 11 -5.70 -8.17 2.53
C VAL A 11 -6.60 -8.23 3.76
N GLU A 12 -6.01 -8.47 4.93
CA GLU A 12 -6.78 -8.55 6.18
C GLU A 12 -7.50 -7.25 6.49
N TRP A 13 -6.83 -6.13 6.27
CA TRP A 13 -7.44 -4.82 6.52
C TRP A 13 -8.64 -4.60 5.58
N ILE A 14 -8.47 -4.90 4.30
CA ILE A 14 -9.54 -4.76 3.30
C ILE A 14 -10.73 -5.67 3.67
N ASP A 15 -10.44 -6.91 4.02
CA ASP A 15 -11.49 -7.89 4.37
C ASP A 15 -12.26 -7.47 5.62
N SER A 16 -11.65 -6.69 6.51
CA SER A 16 -12.32 -6.21 7.71
C SER A 16 -13.14 -4.95 7.50
N ARG A 17 -13.12 -4.37 6.29
CA ARG A 17 -13.90 -3.16 5.98
C ARG A 17 -15.35 -3.54 5.71
N THR A 18 -16.27 -2.62 6.01
CA THR A 18 -17.66 -2.79 5.57
C THR A 18 -17.73 -2.68 4.04
N ASN A 19 -18.83 -3.12 3.46
CA ASN A 19 -19.03 -2.99 2.02
C ASN A 19 -18.96 -1.54 1.57
N LYS A 20 -19.50 -0.63 2.36
CA LYS A 20 -19.45 0.80 2.07
C LYS A 20 -18.03 1.33 2.09
N GLU A 21 -17.26 0.93 3.09
CA GLU A 21 -15.86 1.34 3.21
C GLU A 21 -15.02 0.77 2.07
N PHE A 22 -15.24 -0.50 1.74
CA PHE A 22 -14.51 -1.13 0.64
C PHE A 22 -14.77 -0.38 -0.68
N ALA A 23 -16.03 -0.03 -0.94
CA ALA A 23 -16.40 0.73 -2.15
C ALA A 23 -15.70 2.08 -2.19
N ALA A 24 -15.41 2.68 -1.02
CA ALA A 24 -14.72 3.97 -0.95
C ALA A 24 -13.19 3.81 -1.12
N VAL A 25 -12.62 2.69 -0.69
CA VAL A 25 -11.17 2.43 -0.81
C VAL A 25 -10.78 2.02 -2.22
N LEU A 26 -11.59 1.19 -2.85
CA LEU A 26 -11.27 0.58 -4.14
C LEU A 26 -10.83 1.57 -5.23
N PRO A 27 -11.49 2.72 -5.42
CA PRO A 27 -11.04 3.67 -6.44
C PRO A 27 -9.63 4.19 -6.23
N HIS A 28 -9.18 4.29 -4.98
CA HIS A 28 -7.82 4.76 -4.68
C HIS A 28 -6.79 3.72 -5.15
N ILE A 29 -7.06 2.45 -4.91
CA ILE A 29 -6.18 1.37 -5.33
C ILE A 29 -6.20 1.23 -6.86
N GLU A 30 -7.37 1.35 -7.47
CA GLU A 30 -7.50 1.28 -8.92
C GLU A 30 -6.74 2.42 -9.61
N ARG A 31 -6.83 3.63 -9.06
CA ARG A 31 -6.10 4.76 -9.60
C ARG A 31 -4.59 4.53 -9.53
N LEU A 32 -4.12 3.94 -8.44
CA LEU A 32 -2.71 3.59 -8.30
C LEU A 32 -2.29 2.61 -9.39
N GLY A 33 -3.10 1.58 -9.65
CA GLY A 33 -2.83 0.60 -10.70
C GLY A 33 -2.78 1.24 -12.08
N ASP A 34 -3.66 2.21 -12.32
CA ASP A 34 -3.73 2.88 -13.63
C ASP A 34 -2.57 3.86 -13.83
N ARG A 35 -2.26 4.66 -12.82
CA ARG A 35 -1.28 5.73 -12.94
C ARG A 35 0.14 5.33 -12.54
N GLY A 36 0.26 4.37 -11.63
CA GLY A 36 1.55 3.86 -11.19
C GLY A 36 2.52 4.96 -10.78
N SER A 37 3.65 5.01 -11.45
CA SER A 37 4.72 5.98 -11.13
C SER A 37 4.36 7.44 -11.44
N GLN A 38 3.22 7.68 -12.09
CA GLN A 38 2.75 9.03 -12.37
C GLN A 38 1.92 9.64 -11.23
N MET A 39 1.65 8.87 -10.20
CA MET A 39 0.96 9.39 -9.02
C MET A 39 1.77 10.49 -8.34
N ARG A 40 1.10 11.51 -7.84
CA ARG A 40 1.72 12.68 -7.20
C ARG A 40 0.95 13.07 -5.94
N MET A 41 1.57 13.95 -5.14
CA MET A 41 0.89 14.58 -4.02
C MET A 41 -0.42 15.21 -4.48
N PRO A 42 -1.48 15.20 -3.67
CA PRO A 42 -1.50 14.68 -2.28
C PRO A 42 -1.81 13.19 -2.17
N ALA A 43 -2.18 12.53 -3.28
CA ALA A 43 -2.64 11.13 -3.24
C ALA A 43 -1.50 10.15 -2.99
N SER A 44 -0.28 10.48 -3.40
CA SER A 44 0.89 9.63 -3.20
C SER A 44 2.07 10.47 -2.73
N ARG A 45 2.90 9.90 -1.83
CA ARG A 45 4.08 10.55 -1.29
C ARG A 45 5.24 9.57 -1.22
N SER A 46 6.41 10.00 -1.65
CA SER A 46 7.62 9.20 -1.47
C SER A 46 8.12 9.30 -0.03
N LEU A 47 8.50 8.16 0.53
CA LEU A 47 9.11 8.08 1.85
C LEU A 47 10.62 7.84 1.78
N GLY A 48 11.17 7.83 0.55
CA GLY A 48 12.59 7.59 0.32
C GLY A 48 12.92 6.12 0.13
N GLY A 49 14.03 5.85 -0.56
CA GLY A 49 14.53 4.49 -0.75
C GLY A 49 13.59 3.56 -1.51
N GLY A 50 12.70 4.11 -2.33
CA GLY A 50 11.76 3.32 -3.10
C GLY A 50 10.44 3.03 -2.40
N LEU A 51 10.32 3.40 -1.14
CA LEU A 51 9.06 3.24 -0.38
C LEU A 51 8.17 4.45 -0.59
N LEU A 52 6.88 4.21 -0.86
CA LEU A 52 5.89 5.27 -1.06
C LEU A 52 4.67 4.99 -0.19
N GLU A 53 3.81 5.99 -0.05
CA GLU A 53 2.54 5.81 0.63
C GLU A 53 1.40 6.36 -0.22
N LEU A 54 0.31 5.59 -0.26
CA LEU A 54 -0.96 6.01 -0.83
C LEU A 54 -1.77 6.65 0.29
N ARG A 55 -2.27 7.85 0.05
CA ARG A 55 -2.92 8.68 1.07
C ARG A 55 -4.39 8.86 0.71
N PHE A 56 -5.27 8.56 1.64
CA PHE A 56 -6.70 8.73 1.43
C PHE A 56 -7.42 8.88 2.77
N ASP A 57 -8.62 9.44 2.71
CA ASP A 57 -9.49 9.55 3.87
C ASP A 57 -10.64 8.56 3.71
N LEU A 58 -11.06 7.98 4.81
CA LEU A 58 -12.17 7.06 4.87
C LEU A 58 -13.02 7.47 6.07
N GLN A 59 -14.21 8.00 5.81
CA GLN A 59 -15.10 8.50 6.85
C GLN A 59 -14.38 9.45 7.82
N ARG A 60 -13.64 10.42 7.24
CA ARG A 60 -12.90 11.46 7.97
C ARG A 60 -11.69 10.93 8.74
N VAL A 61 -11.32 9.68 8.54
CA VAL A 61 -10.11 9.13 9.11
C VAL A 61 -9.05 9.05 8.02
N ALA A 62 -7.86 9.58 8.32
CA ALA A 62 -6.76 9.58 7.39
C ALA A 62 -6.04 8.23 7.44
N TRP A 63 -5.99 7.54 6.32
CA TRP A 63 -5.34 6.24 6.19
C TRP A 63 -4.16 6.32 5.23
N ARG A 64 -3.20 5.43 5.43
CA ARG A 64 -2.02 5.29 4.59
C ARG A 64 -1.81 3.82 4.24
N ILE A 65 -1.56 3.54 2.96
CA ILE A 65 -1.14 2.21 2.53
C ILE A 65 0.24 2.39 1.92
N THR A 66 1.24 1.72 2.47
CA THR A 66 2.59 1.80 1.93
C THR A 66 2.78 0.82 0.79
N TYR A 67 3.62 1.18 -0.17
CA TYR A 67 3.83 0.35 -1.34
C TYR A 67 5.19 0.64 -1.97
N TYR A 68 5.60 -0.24 -2.88
CA TYR A 68 6.79 -0.01 -3.70
C TYR A 68 6.57 -0.62 -5.08
N PHE A 69 7.39 -0.19 -6.02
CA PHE A 69 7.35 -0.72 -7.38
C PHE A 69 8.33 -1.87 -7.50
N ALA A 70 7.83 -3.06 -7.79
CA ALA A 70 8.63 -4.25 -8.01
C ALA A 70 8.85 -4.47 -9.50
N ALA A 71 9.66 -5.45 -9.86
CA ALA A 71 9.92 -5.78 -11.24
C ALA A 71 8.64 -6.20 -11.97
N ASP A 72 8.66 -6.12 -13.30
CA ASP A 72 7.58 -6.56 -14.18
C ASP A 72 6.27 -5.79 -13.98
N ARG A 73 6.39 -4.49 -13.73
CA ARG A 73 5.24 -3.58 -13.59
C ARG A 73 4.29 -4.01 -12.48
N ARG A 74 4.85 -4.45 -11.36
CA ARG A 74 4.09 -4.81 -10.17
C ARG A 74 4.19 -3.72 -9.12
N ILE A 75 3.07 -3.44 -8.46
CA ILE A 75 3.02 -2.55 -7.30
C ILE A 75 2.64 -3.44 -6.12
N VAL A 76 3.48 -3.49 -5.09
CA VAL A 76 3.22 -4.33 -3.93
C VAL A 76 2.78 -3.44 -2.78
N LEU A 77 1.55 -3.64 -2.29
CA LEU A 77 1.03 -2.94 -1.12
C LEU A 77 1.46 -3.71 0.12
N LEU A 78 2.15 -3.02 1.01
CA LEU A 78 2.90 -3.64 2.11
C LEU A 78 2.20 -3.59 3.45
N THR A 79 1.88 -2.38 3.91
CA THR A 79 1.30 -2.17 5.23
C THR A 79 0.21 -1.11 5.14
N VAL A 80 -0.66 -1.12 6.13
CA VAL A 80 -1.71 -0.11 6.22
C VAL A 80 -1.75 0.42 7.64
N PHE A 81 -1.93 1.72 7.79
CA PHE A 81 -2.05 2.32 9.12
C PHE A 81 -2.92 3.57 9.07
N ARG A 82 -3.51 3.84 10.21
CA ARG A 82 -4.26 5.07 10.44
C ARG A 82 -3.25 6.15 10.83
N LYS A 83 -3.28 7.28 10.15
CA LYS A 83 -2.35 8.37 10.47
C LYS A 83 -2.68 8.96 11.83
N GLN A 84 -1.66 9.03 12.69
CA GLN A 84 -1.74 9.64 14.00
C GLN A 84 -0.49 10.49 14.21
N ARG A 85 -0.60 11.51 15.06
CA ARG A 85 0.48 12.49 15.24
C ARG A 85 1.82 11.87 15.62
N GLN A 86 1.80 10.80 16.41
CA GLN A 86 3.01 10.29 17.04
C GLN A 86 3.47 8.94 16.53
N ASN A 87 2.76 8.34 15.58
CA ASN A 87 3.10 6.99 15.14
C ASN A 87 3.76 6.90 13.77
N GLU A 88 3.86 8.00 13.05
CA GLU A 88 4.29 7.96 11.64
C GLU A 88 5.68 7.36 11.47
N ARG A 89 6.63 7.75 12.32
CA ARG A 89 8.00 7.25 12.23
C ARG A 89 8.07 5.73 12.40
N ALA A 90 7.38 5.21 13.42
CA ALA A 90 7.34 3.78 13.69
C ALA A 90 6.68 3.02 12.54
N GLU A 91 5.60 3.58 11.99
CA GLU A 91 4.89 2.98 10.88
C GLU A 91 5.72 2.95 9.61
N VAL A 92 6.47 4.01 9.33
CA VAL A 92 7.37 4.05 8.19
C VAL A 92 8.48 3.01 8.34
N GLN A 93 9.05 2.88 9.54
CA GLN A 93 10.08 1.86 9.79
C GLN A 93 9.53 0.45 9.63
N ARG A 94 8.31 0.21 10.10
CA ARG A 94 7.64 -1.08 9.94
C ARG A 94 7.43 -1.41 8.47
N ALA A 95 6.99 -0.42 7.70
CA ALA A 95 6.78 -0.56 6.26
C ALA A 95 8.11 -0.83 5.54
N ARG A 96 9.16 -0.17 5.95
CA ARG A 96 10.49 -0.36 5.34
C ARG A 96 11.01 -1.76 5.58
N ARG A 97 10.80 -2.30 6.79
CA ARG A 97 11.17 -3.69 7.08
C ARG A 97 10.34 -4.66 6.24
N ALA A 98 9.04 -4.38 6.06
CA ALA A 98 8.19 -5.21 5.22
C ALA A 98 8.66 -5.21 3.77
N MET A 99 9.04 -4.04 3.26
CA MET A 99 9.58 -3.92 1.90
C MET A 99 10.88 -4.74 1.75
N GLU A 100 11.79 -4.61 2.70
CA GLU A 100 13.06 -5.34 2.67
C GLU A 100 12.83 -6.85 2.67
N ARG A 101 11.91 -7.35 3.50
CA ARG A 101 11.57 -8.77 3.49
C ARG A 101 11.00 -9.21 2.17
N CYS A 102 10.10 -8.42 1.62
CA CYS A 102 9.44 -8.74 0.36
C CYS A 102 10.47 -8.83 -0.78
N ILE A 103 11.38 -7.87 -0.83
CA ILE A 103 12.44 -7.87 -1.84
C ILE A 103 13.38 -9.06 -1.67
N ALA A 104 13.80 -9.34 -0.42
CA ALA A 104 14.74 -10.42 -0.14
C ALA A 104 14.15 -11.79 -0.47
N GLU A 105 12.84 -11.96 -0.26
CA GLU A 105 12.18 -13.23 -0.52
C GLU A 105 11.71 -13.37 -1.97
N GLY A 106 11.76 -12.30 -2.75
CA GLY A 106 11.19 -12.29 -4.10
C GLY A 106 9.71 -12.61 -4.07
N HIS A 107 9.05 -12.26 -2.96
CA HIS A 107 7.71 -12.70 -2.63
C HIS A 107 6.64 -12.01 -3.48
N THR A 108 5.68 -12.79 -3.99
CA THR A 108 4.48 -12.28 -4.64
C THR A 108 3.28 -13.09 -4.17
N ALA A 109 2.07 -12.54 -4.32
CA ALA A 109 0.86 -13.26 -3.96
C ALA A 109 0.71 -14.57 -4.73
N GLU A 110 1.21 -14.63 -5.96
CA GLU A 110 1.16 -15.82 -6.80
C GLU A 110 2.08 -16.92 -6.30
N GLU A 111 3.20 -16.54 -5.70
CA GLU A 111 4.18 -17.51 -5.17
C GLU A 111 3.69 -18.19 -3.90
N ASP A 112 2.76 -17.55 -3.18
CA ASP A 112 2.18 -18.13 -1.96
C ASP A 112 1.36 -19.37 -2.23
N ASP A 113 0.91 -19.57 -3.45
CA ASP A 113 0.07 -20.70 -3.83
C ASP A 113 0.87 -21.97 -4.12
N ARG A 114 2.17 -21.93 -4.00
CA ARG A 114 3.03 -23.07 -4.29
C ARG A 114 3.26 -24.00 -3.10
#